data_08db3a0d64e5021fc9ea6d4ed53a5daf
#
_entry.id   08db3a0d64e5021fc9ea6d4ed53a5daf
#
_cell.length_a   1.000
_cell.length_b   1.000
_cell.length_c   1.000
_cell.angle_alpha   90.00
_cell.angle_beta   90.00
_cell.angle_gamma   90.00
#
_symmetry.space_group_name_H-M   'P 1'
#
loop_
_entity.id
_entity.type
_entity.pdbx_description
1 polymer ?
#
loop_
_entity_poly.entity_id
_entity_poly.type
_entity_poly.pdbx_seq_one_letter_code
_entity_poly.pdbx_strand_id
1 'polypeptide(L)'
;MRSSDPHASRAGGRIETPKHGFSASLSPDEFKALFRGHPGGVTVITADAGDGPVALTATSVASVSAEPPLLIFSVSALSSASDVLARAETVIVHFLDAHDIEVAKLGATSGIDRFEQTHRWSRLVTGEPVYRNVRAWVRCTVIDRMDAGTSTVIAAHALQSHIERDVHPGGPATR
;
A
#
# COMPACT_ATOMS: atom_id res chain seq x y z
N MET A 1 53.86 -17.07 -7.22
CA MET A 1 53.05 -16.52 -6.15
C MET A 1 51.94 -15.69 -6.84
N ARG A 2 50.76 -16.31 -7.02
CA ARG A 2 49.61 -15.70 -7.74
C ARG A 2 48.46 -15.63 -6.75
N SER A 3 48.10 -14.40 -6.38
CA SER A 3 46.95 -14.08 -5.58
C SER A 3 45.71 -14.11 -6.49
N SER A 4 44.75 -14.93 -6.17
CA SER A 4 43.45 -15.02 -6.83
C SER A 4 42.41 -14.30 -5.98
N ASP A 5 41.89 -13.20 -6.46
CA ASP A 5 40.72 -12.52 -5.95
C ASP A 5 39.45 -13.28 -6.39
N PRO A 6 38.53 -13.60 -5.46
CA PRO A 6 37.20 -14.05 -5.83
C PRO A 6 36.16 -12.97 -5.52
N HIS A 7 36.04 -11.95 -6.34
CA HIS A 7 34.83 -11.13 -6.39
C HIS A 7 33.91 -11.68 -7.46
N ALA A 8 33.17 -12.72 -7.12
CA ALA A 8 32.06 -13.17 -7.92
C ALA A 8 30.88 -12.19 -7.72
N SER A 9 30.65 -11.38 -8.74
CA SER A 9 29.45 -10.58 -8.95
C SER A 9 28.22 -11.49 -8.86
N ARG A 10 27.39 -11.33 -7.81
CA ARG A 10 26.04 -11.89 -7.79
C ARG A 10 25.20 -11.09 -8.78
N ALA A 11 25.08 -11.59 -10.00
CA ALA A 11 24.05 -11.18 -10.92
C ALA A 11 22.68 -11.41 -10.25
N GLY A 12 21.94 -10.33 -9.99
CA GLY A 12 20.56 -10.38 -9.53
C GLY A 12 19.72 -11.10 -10.59
N GLY A 13 19.40 -12.36 -10.34
CA GLY A 13 18.50 -13.14 -11.17
C GLY A 13 17.13 -12.47 -11.14
N ARG A 14 16.72 -11.89 -12.26
CA ARG A 14 15.35 -11.48 -12.53
C ARG A 14 14.52 -12.77 -12.40
N ILE A 15 13.64 -12.83 -11.40
CA ILE A 15 12.67 -13.93 -11.30
C ILE A 15 11.73 -13.72 -12.47
N GLU A 16 11.95 -14.46 -13.57
CA GLU A 16 10.98 -14.55 -14.64
C GLU A 16 9.72 -15.20 -14.05
N THR A 17 8.63 -14.45 -14.03
CA THR A 17 7.31 -14.95 -13.68
C THR A 17 6.95 -16.03 -14.72
N PRO A 18 6.77 -17.30 -14.33
CA PRO A 18 6.34 -18.32 -15.27
C PRO A 18 4.98 -17.91 -15.82
N LYS A 19 4.83 -17.84 -17.12
CA LYS A 19 3.52 -17.79 -17.79
C LYS A 19 2.85 -19.16 -17.63
N HIS A 20 2.50 -19.52 -16.39
CA HIS A 20 1.74 -20.74 -16.15
C HIS A 20 0.27 -20.46 -16.45
N GLY A 21 -0.22 -21.05 -17.52
CA GLY A 21 -1.63 -21.32 -17.65
C GLY A 21 -2.02 -22.22 -16.47
N PHE A 22 -2.81 -21.69 -15.53
CA PHE A 22 -3.28 -22.45 -14.39
C PHE A 22 -4.22 -23.53 -14.89
N SER A 23 -3.81 -24.82 -14.82
CA SER A 23 -4.61 -25.95 -15.28
C SER A 23 -5.76 -26.31 -14.32
N ALA A 24 -5.70 -25.84 -13.07
CA ALA A 24 -6.75 -25.93 -12.07
C ALA A 24 -6.71 -24.67 -11.20
N SER A 25 -7.85 -24.06 -10.97
CA SER A 25 -7.98 -22.84 -10.19
C SER A 25 -9.33 -22.80 -9.46
N LEU A 26 -9.36 -22.17 -8.28
CA LEU A 26 -10.63 -21.79 -7.66
C LEU A 26 -11.35 -20.77 -8.55
N SER A 27 -12.67 -20.82 -8.52
CA SER A 27 -13.46 -19.74 -9.10
C SER A 27 -13.24 -18.44 -8.32
N PRO A 28 -13.45 -17.26 -8.93
CA PRO A 28 -13.36 -15.98 -8.24
C PRO A 28 -14.26 -15.88 -7.01
N ASP A 29 -15.44 -16.52 -7.05
CA ASP A 29 -16.39 -16.47 -5.93
C ASP A 29 -15.95 -17.35 -4.77
N GLU A 30 -15.41 -18.55 -5.03
CA GLU A 30 -14.79 -19.40 -4.00
C GLU A 30 -13.61 -18.69 -3.34
N PHE A 31 -12.74 -18.06 -4.14
CA PHE A 31 -11.59 -17.32 -3.62
C PHE A 31 -12.04 -16.14 -2.75
N LYS A 32 -13.00 -15.33 -3.20
CA LYS A 32 -13.56 -14.22 -2.42
C LYS A 32 -14.21 -14.70 -1.12
N ALA A 33 -14.88 -15.88 -1.14
CA ALA A 33 -15.50 -16.44 0.05
C ALA A 33 -14.48 -16.79 1.15
N LEU A 34 -13.31 -17.29 0.79
CA LEU A 34 -12.21 -17.57 1.73
C LEU A 34 -11.73 -16.30 2.46
N PHE A 35 -11.63 -15.18 1.73
CA PHE A 35 -11.10 -13.93 2.29
C PHE A 35 -12.15 -13.04 2.96
N ARG A 36 -13.45 -13.34 2.80
CA ARG A 36 -14.56 -12.53 3.38
C ARG A 36 -14.48 -12.41 4.90
N GLY A 37 -14.02 -13.44 5.58
CA GLY A 37 -13.85 -13.45 7.04
C GLY A 37 -12.41 -13.21 7.50
N HIS A 38 -11.47 -12.94 6.58
CA HIS A 38 -10.08 -12.71 6.95
C HIS A 38 -9.91 -11.28 7.45
N PRO A 39 -9.50 -11.06 8.72
CA PRO A 39 -9.32 -9.73 9.25
C PRO A 39 -8.10 -9.06 8.60
N GLY A 40 -8.34 -8.05 7.80
CA GLY A 40 -7.32 -7.16 7.24
C GLY A 40 -7.43 -5.77 7.86
N GLY A 41 -6.30 -5.15 8.14
CA GLY A 41 -6.28 -3.73 8.53
C GLY A 41 -6.77 -2.86 7.37
N VAL A 42 -7.61 -1.86 7.67
CA VAL A 42 -8.07 -0.90 6.66
C VAL A 42 -7.04 0.22 6.55
N THR A 43 -6.60 0.49 5.34
CA THR A 43 -5.67 1.58 5.02
C THR A 43 -6.23 2.43 3.89
N VAL A 44 -5.77 3.67 3.80
CA VAL A 44 -5.96 4.50 2.61
C VAL A 44 -4.59 4.88 2.08
N ILE A 45 -4.37 4.65 0.79
CA ILE A 45 -3.13 5.00 0.10
C ILE A 45 -3.40 6.22 -0.75
N THR A 46 -2.56 7.24 -0.62
CA THR A 46 -2.61 8.45 -1.44
C THR A 46 -1.33 8.62 -2.23
N ALA A 47 -1.44 9.17 -3.42
CA ALA A 47 -0.32 9.50 -4.30
C ALA A 47 -0.67 10.67 -5.20
N ASP A 48 0.36 11.26 -5.81
CA ASP A 48 0.25 12.24 -6.89
C ASP A 48 1.45 12.06 -7.80
N ALA A 49 1.20 11.81 -9.08
CA ALA A 49 2.25 11.68 -10.10
C ALA A 49 2.40 12.96 -10.95
N GLY A 50 1.82 14.08 -10.50
CA GLY A 50 1.82 15.36 -11.20
C GLY A 50 0.49 15.73 -11.86
N ASP A 51 -0.46 14.79 -11.91
CA ASP A 51 -1.78 14.99 -12.54
C ASP A 51 -2.88 15.31 -11.51
N GLY A 52 -2.52 15.42 -10.24
CA GLY A 52 -3.41 15.61 -9.12
C GLY A 52 -3.46 14.41 -8.17
N PRO A 53 -3.98 14.64 -6.95
CA PRO A 53 -3.97 13.64 -5.92
C PRO A 53 -4.99 12.53 -6.19
N VAL A 54 -4.62 11.29 -5.87
CA VAL A 54 -5.51 10.13 -5.86
C VAL A 54 -5.50 9.47 -4.49
N ALA A 55 -6.59 8.76 -4.17
CA ALA A 55 -6.71 7.95 -2.96
C ALA A 55 -7.35 6.59 -3.28
N LEU A 56 -6.95 5.57 -2.53
CA LEU A 56 -7.44 4.20 -2.65
C LEU A 56 -7.56 3.60 -1.25
N THR A 57 -8.71 3.03 -0.91
CA THR A 57 -8.85 2.18 0.28
C THR A 57 -8.35 0.78 -0.04
N ALA A 58 -7.44 0.28 0.77
CA ALA A 58 -6.82 -1.02 0.61
C ALA A 58 -6.81 -1.81 1.94
N THR A 59 -7.00 -3.12 1.82
CA THR A 59 -6.85 -4.09 2.92
C THR A 59 -5.67 -5.04 2.71
N SER A 60 -4.89 -4.80 1.65
CA SER A 60 -3.78 -5.64 1.21
C SER A 60 -2.41 -5.20 1.74
N VAL A 61 -2.36 -4.15 2.56
CA VAL A 61 -1.08 -3.66 3.11
C VAL A 61 -0.51 -4.67 4.09
N ALA A 62 0.73 -5.06 3.86
CA ALA A 62 1.47 -5.94 4.75
C ALA A 62 2.91 -5.45 4.93
N SER A 63 3.45 -5.60 6.15
CA SER A 63 4.88 -5.40 6.40
C SER A 63 5.66 -6.60 5.87
N VAL A 64 6.82 -6.34 5.26
CA VAL A 64 7.67 -7.37 4.65
C VAL A 64 9.00 -7.50 5.39
N SER A 65 9.60 -6.38 5.75
CA SER A 65 10.91 -6.31 6.39
C SER A 65 10.95 -5.13 7.36
N ALA A 66 11.70 -5.29 8.46
CA ALA A 66 11.98 -4.21 9.39
C ALA A 66 13.33 -3.54 9.09
N GLU A 67 14.27 -4.29 8.47
CA GLU A 67 15.60 -3.79 8.10
C GLU A 67 15.97 -4.29 6.68
N PRO A 68 15.84 -3.43 5.66
CA PRO A 68 15.21 -2.09 5.66
C PRO A 68 13.69 -2.18 5.88
N PRO A 69 13.04 -1.08 6.33
CA PRO A 69 11.60 -1.09 6.58
C PRO A 69 10.82 -1.07 5.26
N LEU A 70 10.27 -2.23 4.89
CA LEU A 70 9.56 -2.47 3.64
C LEU A 70 8.12 -2.91 3.91
N LEU A 71 7.22 -2.43 3.09
CA LEU A 71 5.83 -2.87 3.02
C LEU A 71 5.42 -3.16 1.58
N ILE A 72 4.34 -3.93 1.43
CA ILE A 72 3.70 -4.18 0.14
C ILE A 72 2.21 -3.87 0.22
N PHE A 73 1.61 -3.59 -0.93
CA PHE A 73 0.17 -3.53 -1.12
C PHE A 73 -0.18 -3.86 -2.58
N SER A 74 -1.44 -4.23 -2.84
CA SER A 74 -1.91 -4.49 -4.19
C SER A 74 -2.91 -3.44 -4.64
N VAL A 75 -2.87 -3.13 -5.94
CA VAL A 75 -3.77 -2.20 -6.61
C VAL A 75 -4.44 -2.93 -7.76
N SER A 76 -5.77 -2.95 -7.77
CA SER A 76 -6.53 -3.50 -8.90
C SER A 76 -6.41 -2.60 -10.12
N ALA A 77 -6.25 -3.17 -11.30
CA ALA A 77 -6.27 -2.44 -12.57
C ALA A 77 -7.60 -1.69 -12.82
N LEU A 78 -8.68 -2.11 -12.16
CA LEU A 78 -9.98 -1.45 -12.22
C LEU A 78 -10.09 -0.23 -11.29
N SER A 79 -9.10 0.01 -10.44
CA SER A 79 -9.08 1.18 -9.56
C SER A 79 -8.84 2.46 -10.37
N SER A 80 -9.60 3.51 -10.09
CA SER A 80 -9.35 4.84 -10.66
C SER A 80 -8.01 5.45 -10.25
N ALA A 81 -7.37 4.92 -9.21
CA ALA A 81 -6.04 5.34 -8.75
C ALA A 81 -4.89 4.56 -9.43
N SER A 82 -5.19 3.50 -10.21
CA SER A 82 -4.18 2.58 -10.76
C SER A 82 -3.14 3.27 -11.62
N ASP A 83 -3.57 4.16 -12.52
CA ASP A 83 -2.67 4.85 -13.46
C ASP A 83 -1.70 5.80 -12.76
N VAL A 84 -2.17 6.51 -11.72
CA VAL A 84 -1.32 7.39 -10.92
C VAL A 84 -0.36 6.57 -10.07
N LEU A 85 -0.84 5.51 -9.39
CA LEU A 85 0.00 4.62 -8.58
C LEU A 85 1.03 3.84 -9.40
N ALA A 86 0.74 3.56 -10.67
CA ALA A 86 1.70 2.95 -11.58
C ALA A 86 2.91 3.85 -11.87
N ARG A 87 2.74 5.18 -11.77
CA ARG A 87 3.77 6.17 -12.09
C ARG A 87 4.34 6.92 -10.87
N ALA A 88 3.63 6.91 -9.76
CA ALA A 88 4.04 7.63 -8.55
C ALA A 88 5.34 7.08 -7.98
N GLU A 89 6.30 7.94 -7.72
CA GLU A 89 7.57 7.58 -7.08
C GLU A 89 7.43 7.42 -5.56
N THR A 90 6.48 8.15 -4.98
CA THR A 90 6.21 8.14 -3.54
C THR A 90 4.72 7.99 -3.26
N VAL A 91 4.40 7.40 -2.12
CA VAL A 91 3.03 7.20 -1.64
C VAL A 91 2.94 7.48 -0.15
N ILE A 92 1.75 7.84 0.32
CA ILE A 92 1.44 7.85 1.75
C ILE A 92 0.48 6.70 2.04
N VAL A 93 0.80 5.86 3.00
CA VAL A 93 -0.09 4.81 3.52
C VAL A 93 -0.64 5.27 4.87
N HIS A 94 -1.95 5.45 4.95
CA HIS A 94 -2.66 5.85 6.17
C HIS A 94 -3.21 4.61 6.85
N PHE A 95 -2.82 4.38 8.10
CA PHE A 95 -3.35 3.31 8.94
C PHE A 95 -4.53 3.84 9.73
N LEU A 96 -5.69 3.28 9.51
CA LEU A 96 -6.96 3.78 10.03
C LEU A 96 -7.42 2.98 11.26
N ASP A 97 -8.16 3.65 12.12
CA ASP A 97 -8.92 3.04 13.21
C ASP A 97 -10.43 3.32 13.08
N ALA A 98 -11.21 2.98 14.10
CA ALA A 98 -12.66 3.17 14.08
C ALA A 98 -13.08 4.65 13.98
N HIS A 99 -12.23 5.60 14.38
CA HIS A 99 -12.50 7.04 14.28
C HIS A 99 -12.30 7.56 12.85
N ASP A 100 -11.58 6.81 12.00
CA ASP A 100 -11.21 7.20 10.64
C ASP A 100 -12.15 6.62 9.57
N ILE A 101 -13.33 6.09 9.95
CA ILE A 101 -14.25 5.38 9.06
C ILE A 101 -14.67 6.24 7.86
N GLU A 102 -14.80 7.54 8.03
CA GLU A 102 -15.17 8.45 6.95
C GLU A 102 -14.06 8.56 5.88
N VAL A 103 -12.79 8.51 6.30
CA VAL A 103 -11.65 8.48 5.37
C VAL A 103 -11.61 7.15 4.61
N ALA A 104 -11.90 6.03 5.30
CA ALA A 104 -11.99 4.72 4.68
C ALA A 104 -13.09 4.65 3.60
N LYS A 105 -14.28 5.18 3.91
CA LYS A 105 -15.41 5.28 2.96
C LYS A 105 -15.07 6.17 1.78
N LEU A 106 -14.46 7.33 2.04
CA LEU A 106 -14.05 8.28 1.02
C LEU A 106 -13.10 7.64 -0.01
N GLY A 107 -12.08 6.91 0.44
CA GLY A 107 -11.15 6.20 -0.43
C GLY A 107 -11.79 5.05 -1.21
N ALA A 108 -12.85 4.42 -0.66
CA ALA A 108 -13.56 3.32 -1.30
C ALA A 108 -14.64 3.75 -2.30
N THR A 109 -15.13 5.00 -2.23
CA THR A 109 -16.22 5.47 -3.09
C THR A 109 -15.69 5.81 -4.48
N SER A 110 -16.30 5.22 -5.50
CA SER A 110 -15.97 5.51 -6.90
C SER A 110 -16.71 6.75 -7.41
N GLY A 111 -16.12 7.43 -8.40
CA GLY A 111 -16.78 8.53 -9.14
C GLY A 111 -16.91 9.86 -8.38
N ILE A 112 -16.20 10.03 -7.27
CA ILE A 112 -16.17 11.28 -6.50
C ILE A 112 -14.75 11.87 -6.48
N ASP A 113 -14.67 13.18 -6.27
CA ASP A 113 -13.41 13.84 -5.91
C ASP A 113 -13.12 13.58 -4.41
N ARG A 114 -12.16 12.72 -4.14
CA ARG A 114 -11.75 12.36 -2.77
C ARG A 114 -11.00 13.47 -2.06
N PHE A 115 -10.64 14.54 -2.75
CA PHE A 115 -9.88 15.68 -2.26
C PHE A 115 -10.66 17.00 -2.29
N GLU A 116 -11.95 16.97 -2.64
CA GLU A 116 -12.84 18.15 -2.67
C GLU A 116 -12.84 18.90 -1.32
N GLN A 117 -12.85 18.18 -0.20
CA GLN A 117 -12.86 18.76 1.13
C GLN A 117 -11.45 19.14 1.60
N THR A 118 -10.97 20.31 1.18
CA THR A 118 -9.59 20.77 1.40
C THR A 118 -9.17 20.87 2.87
N HIS A 119 -10.11 20.98 3.80
CA HIS A 119 -9.80 20.98 5.24
C HIS A 119 -9.41 19.60 5.79
N ARG A 120 -9.74 18.51 5.08
CA ARG A 120 -9.46 17.13 5.52
C ARG A 120 -8.08 16.65 5.15
N TRP A 121 -7.37 17.34 4.30
CA TRP A 121 -6.06 16.91 3.81
C TRP A 121 -5.10 18.07 3.64
N SER A 122 -3.84 17.76 3.42
CA SER A 122 -2.81 18.74 3.08
C SER A 122 -1.75 18.07 2.22
N ARG A 123 -0.75 18.83 1.79
CA ARG A 123 0.46 18.25 1.21
C ARG A 123 1.58 18.28 2.24
N LEU A 124 2.38 17.23 2.25
CA LEU A 124 3.69 17.26 2.91
C LEU A 124 4.60 18.27 2.19
N VAL A 125 5.67 18.68 2.83
CA VAL A 125 6.68 19.57 2.22
C VAL A 125 7.25 18.94 0.95
N THR A 126 7.30 17.61 0.89
CA THR A 126 7.74 16.80 -0.26
C THR A 126 6.68 16.65 -1.36
N GLY A 127 5.46 17.15 -1.14
CA GLY A 127 4.41 17.24 -2.16
C GLY A 127 3.30 16.21 -2.07
N GLU A 128 3.50 15.11 -1.35
CA GLU A 128 2.50 14.02 -1.28
C GLU A 128 1.24 14.48 -0.53
N PRO A 129 0.04 14.09 -1.04
CA PRO A 129 -1.21 14.36 -0.35
C PRO A 129 -1.35 13.46 0.89
N VAL A 130 -1.69 14.07 2.03
CA VAL A 130 -1.88 13.38 3.31
C VAL A 130 -3.21 13.78 3.94
N TYR A 131 -4.03 12.79 4.37
CA TYR A 131 -5.22 13.05 5.16
C TYR A 131 -4.84 13.41 6.59
N ARG A 132 -5.51 14.44 7.13
CA ARG A 132 -5.30 14.96 8.49
C ARG A 132 -6.07 14.15 9.52
N ASN A 133 -5.59 14.17 10.74
CA ASN A 133 -6.26 13.61 11.92
C ASN A 133 -6.56 12.10 11.80
N VAL A 134 -5.87 11.38 10.93
CA VAL A 134 -5.91 9.93 10.87
C VAL A 134 -5.00 9.34 11.96
N ARG A 135 -5.28 8.08 12.35
CA ARG A 135 -4.52 7.41 13.42
C ARG A 135 -3.00 7.46 13.20
N ALA A 136 -2.55 7.09 12.03
CA ALA A 136 -1.13 7.13 11.67
C ALA A 136 -0.96 7.12 10.14
N TRP A 137 0.19 7.58 9.69
CA TRP A 137 0.57 7.46 8.29
C TRP A 137 2.08 7.21 8.14
N VAL A 138 2.47 6.63 7.03
CA VAL A 138 3.85 6.45 6.61
C VAL A 138 4.05 6.92 5.17
N ARG A 139 5.08 7.71 4.95
CA ARG A 139 5.57 8.12 3.63
C ARG A 139 6.55 7.08 3.13
N CYS A 140 6.34 6.58 1.93
CA CYS A 140 7.19 5.56 1.33
C CYS A 140 7.65 5.98 -0.06
N THR A 141 8.85 5.54 -0.45
CA THR A 141 9.28 5.51 -1.85
C THR A 141 8.95 4.14 -2.44
N VAL A 142 8.41 4.14 -3.65
CA VAL A 142 8.15 2.89 -4.38
C VAL A 142 9.47 2.32 -4.89
N ILE A 143 9.74 1.07 -4.59
CA ILE A 143 10.99 0.40 -4.98
C ILE A 143 10.79 -0.66 -6.07
N ASP A 144 9.59 -1.25 -6.16
CA ASP A 144 9.30 -2.25 -7.20
C ASP A 144 7.79 -2.38 -7.45
N ARG A 145 7.44 -2.88 -8.62
CA ARG A 145 6.08 -3.22 -9.05
C ARG A 145 6.08 -4.56 -9.76
N MET A 146 5.16 -5.42 -9.37
CA MET A 146 5.02 -6.76 -9.92
C MET A 146 3.60 -6.96 -10.43
N ASP A 147 3.47 -7.37 -11.68
CA ASP A 147 2.17 -7.75 -12.23
C ASP A 147 1.66 -9.06 -11.58
N ALA A 148 0.44 -9.01 -11.09
CA ALA A 148 -0.20 -10.10 -10.37
C ALA A 148 -1.65 -10.30 -10.87
N GLY A 149 -1.81 -10.88 -12.06
CA GLY A 149 -3.12 -11.06 -12.69
C GLY A 149 -3.77 -9.73 -13.09
N THR A 150 -4.94 -9.43 -12.50
CA THR A 150 -5.66 -8.16 -12.70
C THR A 150 -5.27 -7.08 -11.71
N SER A 151 -4.15 -7.26 -11.01
CA SER A 151 -3.63 -6.34 -10.00
C SER A 151 -2.13 -6.14 -10.19
N THR A 152 -1.62 -5.06 -9.61
CA THR A 152 -0.19 -4.81 -9.46
C THR A 152 0.15 -4.83 -7.97
N VAL A 153 1.13 -5.62 -7.57
CA VAL A 153 1.73 -5.56 -6.23
C VAL A 153 2.82 -4.50 -6.24
N ILE A 154 2.76 -3.57 -5.30
CA ILE A 154 3.72 -2.48 -5.15
C ILE A 154 4.51 -2.73 -3.87
N ALA A 155 5.84 -2.74 -3.98
CA ALA A 155 6.75 -2.75 -2.86
C ALA A 155 7.27 -1.33 -2.60
N ALA A 156 7.27 -0.93 -1.33
CA ALA A 156 7.64 0.42 -0.94
C ALA A 156 8.51 0.43 0.32
N HIS A 157 9.49 1.34 0.34
CA HIS A 157 10.40 1.56 1.45
C HIS A 157 9.92 2.75 2.29
N ALA A 158 9.69 2.52 3.57
CA ALA A 158 9.22 3.52 4.51
C ALA A 158 10.32 4.53 4.84
N LEU A 159 10.02 5.82 4.67
CA LEU A 159 10.97 6.92 4.84
C LEU A 159 10.69 7.78 6.08
N GLN A 160 9.40 8.02 6.36
CA GLN A 160 8.93 8.91 7.41
C GLN A 160 7.57 8.47 7.88
N SER A 161 7.31 8.55 9.18
CA SER A 161 6.01 8.21 9.76
C SER A 161 5.52 9.26 10.74
N HIS A 162 4.22 9.26 10.98
CA HIS A 162 3.58 10.03 12.03
C HIS A 162 2.49 9.18 12.69
N ILE A 163 2.44 9.20 14.01
CA ILE A 163 1.41 8.52 14.81
C ILE A 163 0.68 9.58 15.61
N GLU A 164 -0.58 9.80 15.30
CA GLU A 164 -1.46 10.75 16.00
C GLU A 164 -2.11 10.09 17.23
N ARG A 165 -2.49 8.82 17.09
CA ARG A 165 -3.14 8.04 18.16
C ARG A 165 -2.53 6.64 18.26
N ASP A 166 -2.04 6.29 19.45
CA ASP A 166 -1.58 4.94 19.71
C ASP A 166 -2.76 3.97 19.83
N VAL A 167 -2.60 2.79 19.25
CA VAL A 167 -3.48 1.66 19.55
C VAL A 167 -3.01 1.06 20.86
N HIS A 168 -3.72 1.29 21.94
CA HIS A 168 -3.49 0.53 23.17
C HIS A 168 -3.96 -0.92 22.93
N PRO A 169 -3.06 -1.91 22.92
CA PRO A 169 -3.48 -3.30 22.91
C PRO A 169 -4.11 -3.59 24.29
N GLY A 170 -5.47 -3.65 24.34
CA GLY A 170 -6.20 -4.15 25.50
C GLY A 170 -6.08 -3.28 26.74
N GLY A 171 -7.09 -2.42 26.98
CA GLY A 171 -7.36 -1.97 28.35
C GLY A 171 -7.63 -3.20 29.24
N PRO A 172 -7.32 -3.14 30.57
CA PRO A 172 -7.50 -4.27 31.46
C PRO A 172 -8.96 -4.69 31.43
N ALA A 173 -9.19 -5.99 31.27
CA ALA A 173 -10.49 -6.58 31.49
C ALA A 173 -10.88 -6.26 32.96
N THR A 174 -11.75 -5.29 33.15
CA THR A 174 -12.41 -5.06 34.42
C THR A 174 -13.27 -6.27 34.71
N ARG A 175 -12.94 -6.95 35.80
CA ARG A 175 -13.71 -8.07 36.38
C ARG A 175 -15.10 -7.61 36.82
#